data_475bcb04754e2de99fecd31ba2a3888c
#
_entry.id   475bcb04754e2de99fecd31ba2a3888c
#
_cell.length_a   1.000
_cell.length_b   1.000
_cell.length_c   1.000
_cell.angle_alpha   90.00
_cell.angle_beta   90.00
_cell.angle_gamma   90.00
#
_symmetry.space_group_name_H-M   'P 1'
#
loop_
_entity.id
_entity.type
_entity.pdbx_description
1 polymer ?
#
loop_
_entity_poly.entity_id
_entity_poly.type
_entity_poly.pdbx_seq_one_letter_code
_entity_poly.pdbx_strand_id
1 'polypeptide(L)'
;MILDVIPKQLPPIDVKEPLDLIKLSLEERIYVKMRNERELRGKLHAFDQHLNMVLGDVEEIINIVEIDEETYEEIYRQKKRTIQMLFVRGDGVILVSPPT
;
A
#
# COMPACT_ATOMS: atom_id res chain seq x y z
N MET A 1 -6.94 6.20 -23.82
CA MET A 1 -5.91 6.27 -24.81
C MET A 1 -4.65 5.57 -24.36
N ILE A 2 -3.98 4.97 -25.30
CA ILE A 2 -2.82 4.14 -25.00
C ILE A 2 -1.69 4.94 -24.35
N LEU A 3 -1.63 6.20 -24.61
CA LEU A 3 -0.61 7.06 -24.05
C LEU A 3 -0.60 7.09 -22.53
N ASP A 4 -1.71 6.72 -21.93
CA ASP A 4 -1.78 6.69 -20.48
C ASP A 4 -0.82 5.70 -19.87
N VAL A 5 -0.46 4.69 -20.63
CA VAL A 5 0.46 3.67 -20.15
C VAL A 5 1.90 4.17 -20.18
N ILE A 6 2.23 4.94 -21.21
CA ILE A 6 3.61 5.36 -21.42
C ILE A 6 4.13 6.26 -20.31
N PRO A 7 3.38 7.24 -19.82
CA PRO A 7 3.88 8.10 -18.76
C PRO A 7 4.24 7.35 -17.49
N LYS A 8 3.76 6.14 -17.35
CA LYS A 8 4.05 5.31 -16.18
C LYS A 8 5.34 4.52 -16.32
N GLN A 9 5.92 4.57 -17.48
CA GLN A 9 7.20 3.90 -17.68
C GLN A 9 8.28 4.59 -16.88
N LEU A 10 9.03 3.79 -16.17
CA LEU A 10 10.18 4.27 -15.46
C LEU A 10 11.32 4.49 -16.47
N PRO A 11 12.17 5.48 -16.24
CA PRO A 11 13.37 5.61 -17.06
C PRO A 11 14.19 4.33 -16.96
N PRO A 12 14.95 4.02 -17.98
CA PRO A 12 15.84 2.88 -17.90
C PRO A 12 16.83 3.10 -16.76
N ILE A 13 16.77 2.22 -15.79
CA ILE A 13 17.64 2.24 -14.63
C ILE A 13 18.23 0.87 -14.43
N ASP A 14 19.38 0.83 -13.83
CA ASP A 14 20.02 -0.41 -13.44
C ASP A 14 19.47 -0.83 -12.09
N VAL A 15 18.41 -1.62 -12.12
CA VAL A 15 17.78 -2.12 -10.90
C VAL A 15 18.52 -3.38 -10.49
N LYS A 16 19.30 -3.28 -9.44
CA LYS A 16 20.06 -4.40 -8.90
C LYS A 16 19.36 -5.08 -7.75
N GLU A 17 18.54 -4.33 -7.03
CA GLU A 17 17.82 -4.83 -5.87
C GLU A 17 16.39 -4.35 -5.89
N PRO A 18 15.45 -5.12 -5.31
CA PRO A 18 14.06 -4.69 -5.26
C PRO A 18 13.85 -3.34 -4.58
N LEU A 19 14.69 -3.01 -3.59
CA LEU A 19 14.57 -1.73 -2.89
C LEU A 19 14.86 -0.54 -3.79
N ASP A 20 15.59 -0.74 -4.88
CA ASP A 20 15.84 0.34 -5.83
C ASP A 20 14.55 0.84 -6.46
N LEU A 21 13.58 -0.06 -6.67
CA LEU A 21 12.27 0.32 -7.17
C LEU A 21 11.49 1.14 -6.14
N ILE A 22 11.63 0.78 -4.88
CA ILE A 22 10.94 1.51 -3.82
C ILE A 22 11.51 2.91 -3.65
N LYS A 23 12.81 3.07 -3.84
CA LYS A 23 13.43 4.41 -3.82
C LYS A 23 12.79 5.36 -4.82
N LEU A 24 12.35 4.86 -5.95
CA LEU A 24 11.70 5.67 -6.97
C LEU A 24 10.32 6.14 -6.54
N SER A 25 9.76 5.52 -5.54
CA SER A 25 8.43 5.86 -5.02
C SER A 25 8.47 6.83 -3.86
N LEU A 26 9.65 7.28 -3.44
CA LEU A 26 9.76 8.29 -2.38
C LEU A 26 9.00 9.55 -2.78
N GLU A 27 8.26 10.09 -1.81
CA GLU A 27 7.40 11.26 -1.96
C GLU A 27 6.21 11.06 -2.90
N GLU A 28 5.95 9.82 -3.29
CA GLU A 28 4.79 9.49 -4.09
C GLU A 28 3.79 8.67 -3.29
N ARG A 29 2.53 8.69 -3.72
CA ARG A 29 1.52 7.88 -3.06
C ARG A 29 1.64 6.44 -3.54
N ILE A 30 1.80 5.54 -2.59
CA ILE A 30 1.91 4.11 -2.87
C ILE A 30 0.73 3.37 -2.25
N TYR A 31 0.56 2.14 -2.69
CA TYR A 31 -0.39 1.22 -2.12
C TYR A 31 0.37 0.12 -1.37
N VAL A 32 -0.05 -0.13 -0.14
CA VAL A 32 0.55 -1.16 0.71
C VAL A 32 -0.54 -2.10 1.19
N LYS A 33 -0.41 -3.37 0.88
CA LYS A 33 -1.28 -4.37 1.44
C LYS A 33 -0.62 -4.98 2.67
N MET A 34 -1.36 -4.96 3.77
CA MET A 34 -0.90 -5.47 5.05
C MET A 34 -1.57 -6.79 5.37
N ARG A 35 -1.01 -7.50 6.33
CA ARG A 35 -1.69 -8.63 6.95
C ARG A 35 -2.94 -8.11 7.68
N ASN A 36 -3.83 -9.02 8.06
CA ASN A 36 -5.06 -8.69 8.77
C ASN A 36 -6.04 -7.87 7.94
N GLU A 37 -6.04 -8.09 6.63
CA GLU A 37 -7.01 -7.47 5.72
C GLU A 37 -6.98 -5.96 5.75
N ARG A 38 -5.80 -5.38 5.92
CA ARG A 38 -5.59 -3.94 5.84
C ARG A 38 -4.94 -3.54 4.55
N GLU A 39 -5.39 -2.42 4.03
CA GLU A 39 -4.79 -1.79 2.86
C GLU A 39 -4.51 -0.33 3.19
N LEU A 40 -3.37 0.14 2.74
CA LEU A 40 -2.94 1.51 2.98
C LEU A 40 -2.64 2.20 1.65
N ARG A 41 -3.01 3.45 1.56
CA ARG A 41 -2.56 4.32 0.47
C ARG A 41 -2.04 5.58 1.11
N GLY A 42 -0.81 5.92 0.79
CA GLY A 42 -0.20 7.07 1.41
C GLY A 42 1.09 7.45 0.74
N LYS A 43 1.55 8.64 1.08
CA LYS A 43 2.79 9.18 0.56
C LYS A 43 3.96 8.55 1.28
N LEU A 44 4.87 7.95 0.53
CA LEU A 44 6.05 7.32 1.11
C LEU A 44 7.09 8.36 1.45
N HIS A 45 7.29 8.61 2.72
CA HIS A 45 8.31 9.57 3.17
C HIS A 45 9.66 8.91 3.39
N ALA A 46 9.67 7.70 3.91
CA ALA A 46 10.90 7.00 4.21
C ALA A 46 10.67 5.50 4.27
N PHE A 47 11.71 4.75 4.08
CA PHE A 47 11.68 3.30 4.23
C PHE A 47 13.08 2.77 4.55
N ASP A 48 13.13 1.55 5.02
CA ASP A 48 14.39 0.86 5.25
C ASP A 48 14.43 -0.50 4.53
N GLN A 49 15.51 -1.22 4.72
CA GLN A 49 15.72 -2.52 4.06
C GLN A 49 14.72 -3.60 4.49
N HIS A 50 14.06 -3.41 5.63
CA HIS A 50 13.07 -4.35 6.14
C HIS A 50 11.65 -3.97 5.73
N LEU A 51 11.49 -2.95 4.90
CA LEU A 51 10.21 -2.37 4.50
C LEU A 51 9.44 -1.73 5.65
N ASN A 52 10.13 -1.35 6.71
CA ASN A 52 9.55 -0.41 7.65
C ASN A 52 9.40 0.91 6.91
N MET A 53 8.25 1.54 7.03
CA MET A 53 7.95 2.73 6.24
C MET A 53 7.31 3.80 7.10
N VAL A 54 7.51 5.03 6.68
CA VAL A 54 6.78 6.19 7.20
C VAL A 54 5.92 6.70 6.07
N LEU A 55 4.62 6.68 6.27
CA LEU A 55 3.66 7.15 5.29
C LEU A 55 2.95 8.39 5.80
N GLY A 56 2.65 9.31 4.89
CA GLY A 56 1.88 10.52 5.18
C GLY A 56 0.57 10.55 4.43
N ASP A 57 -0.39 11.28 4.96
CA ASP A 57 -1.72 11.43 4.36
C ASP A 57 -2.30 10.07 3.98
N VAL A 58 -2.36 9.18 4.95
CA VAL A 58 -2.71 7.78 4.74
C VAL A 58 -4.20 7.58 4.75
N GLU A 59 -4.69 6.86 3.76
CA GLU A 59 -6.03 6.31 3.74
C GLU A 59 -5.90 4.82 4.08
N GLU A 60 -6.45 4.43 5.21
CA GLU A 60 -6.45 3.04 5.65
C GLU A 60 -7.81 2.42 5.41
N ILE A 61 -7.81 1.26 4.81
CA ILE A 61 -9.00 0.47 4.56
C ILE A 61 -8.86 -0.86 5.29
N ILE A 62 -9.83 -1.17 6.12
CA ILE A 62 -9.85 -2.45 6.83
C ILE A 62 -11.05 -3.23 6.32
N ASN A 63 -10.77 -4.42 5.79
CA ASN A 63 -11.80 -5.30 5.28
C ASN A 63 -12.19 -6.28 6.39
N ILE A 64 -13.48 -6.32 6.69
CA ILE A 64 -14.02 -7.14 7.76
C ILE A 64 -15.01 -8.11 7.16
N VAL A 65 -14.88 -9.39 7.51
CA VAL A 65 -15.82 -10.42 7.13
C VAL A 65 -16.51 -10.91 8.40
N GLU A 66 -17.83 -10.81 8.39
CA GLU A 66 -18.66 -11.31 9.48
C GLU A 66 -19.56 -12.42 8.94
N ILE A 67 -19.95 -13.33 9.81
CA ILE A 67 -20.87 -14.41 9.46
C ILE A 67 -22.20 -14.14 10.14
N ASP A 68 -23.27 -14.11 9.34
CA ASP A 68 -24.61 -14.02 9.88
C ASP A 68 -24.98 -15.35 10.52
N GLU A 69 -25.28 -15.33 11.80
CA GLU A 69 -25.57 -16.54 12.56
C GLU A 69 -26.88 -17.22 12.12
N GLU A 70 -27.79 -16.47 11.52
CA GLU A 70 -29.08 -17.02 11.11
C GLU A 70 -29.01 -17.68 9.73
N THR A 71 -28.33 -17.03 8.78
CA THR A 71 -28.27 -17.50 7.40
C THR A 71 -26.95 -18.16 7.05
N TYR A 72 -25.94 -18.01 7.88
CA TYR A 72 -24.56 -18.43 7.62
C TYR A 72 -23.96 -17.78 6.38
N GLU A 73 -24.49 -16.63 5.98
CA GLU A 73 -23.94 -15.87 4.87
C GLU A 73 -22.80 -14.99 5.37
N GLU A 74 -21.82 -14.78 4.49
CA GLU A 74 -20.73 -13.86 4.79
C GLU A 74 -21.18 -12.43 4.52
N ILE A 75 -20.89 -11.56 5.46
CA ILE A 75 -21.15 -10.13 5.34
C ILE A 75 -19.82 -9.43 5.27
N TYR A 76 -19.61 -8.67 4.20
CA TYR A 76 -18.37 -7.93 3.97
C TYR A 76 -18.57 -6.48 4.32
N ARG A 77 -17.68 -5.96 5.15
CA ARG A 77 -17.68 -4.56 5.55
C ARG A 77 -16.30 -3.96 5.37
N GLN A 78 -16.27 -2.69 5.09
CA GLN A 78 -15.04 -1.93 5.03
C GLN A 78 -15.12 -0.78 6.01
N LYS A 79 -14.03 -0.56 6.74
CA LYS A 79 -13.84 0.64 7.52
C LYS A 79 -12.72 1.44 6.89
N LYS A 80 -12.94 2.74 6.76
CA LYS A 80 -11.93 3.65 6.23
C LYS A 80 -11.54 4.65 7.30
N ARG A 81 -10.27 4.98 7.32
CA ARG A 81 -9.74 5.92 8.28
C ARG A 81 -8.62 6.72 7.62
N THR A 82 -8.53 8.01 7.95
CA THR A 82 -7.47 8.87 7.47
C THR A 82 -6.49 9.12 8.60
N ILE A 83 -5.20 8.95 8.32
CA ILE A 83 -4.13 9.11 9.30
C ILE A 83 -3.10 10.03 8.68
N GLN A 84 -2.72 11.10 9.39
CA GLN A 84 -1.77 12.07 8.86
C GLN A 84 -0.37 11.49 8.73
N MET A 85 0.04 10.68 9.67
CA MET A 85 1.36 10.10 9.68
C MET A 85 1.28 8.72 10.30
N LEU A 86 1.83 7.73 9.61
CA LEU A 86 1.77 6.34 10.05
C LEU A 86 3.12 5.68 9.87
N PHE A 87 3.57 5.03 10.93
CA PHE A 87 4.72 4.14 10.86
C PHE A 87 4.23 2.72 10.58
N VAL A 88 4.78 2.09 9.56
CA VAL A 88 4.39 0.75 9.13
C VAL A 88 5.55 -0.20 9.38
N ARG A 89 5.29 -1.27 10.12
CA ARG A 89 6.29 -2.31 10.33
C ARG A 89 6.36 -3.22 9.11
N GLY A 90 7.57 -3.45 8.64
CA GLY A 90 7.79 -4.25 7.45
C GLY A 90 7.32 -5.70 7.56
N ASP A 91 7.35 -6.27 8.76
CA ASP A 91 6.91 -7.65 8.96
C ASP A 91 5.40 -7.85 8.75
N GLY A 92 4.64 -6.77 8.72
CA GLY A 92 3.21 -6.82 8.42
C GLY A 92 2.88 -6.57 6.95
N VAL A 93 3.87 -6.27 6.13
CA VAL A 93 3.66 -5.93 4.72
C VAL A 93 3.62 -7.19 3.87
N ILE A 94 2.59 -7.30 3.05
CA ILE A 94 2.46 -8.40 2.08
C ILE A 94 2.89 -7.92 0.70
N LEU A 95 2.48 -6.70 0.32
CA LEU A 95 2.66 -6.19 -1.02
C LEU A 95 2.81 -4.68 -0.97
N VAL A 96 3.76 -4.16 -1.73
CA VAL A 96 3.90 -2.74 -1.96
C VAL A 96 3.79 -2.51 -3.46
N SER A 97 2.92 -1.61 -3.85
CA SER A 97 2.72 -1.27 -5.24
C SER A 97 3.03 0.21 -5.46
N PRO A 98 3.74 0.55 -6.53
CA PRO A 98 3.96 1.94 -6.85
C PRO A 98 2.63 2.62 -7.23
N PRO A 99 2.64 3.94 -7.32
CA PRO A 99 1.44 4.66 -7.74
C PRO A 99 1.02 4.26 -9.15
N THR A 100 -0.27 4.23 -9.34
CA THR A 100 -0.85 3.91 -10.65
C THR A 100 -1.54 5.11 -11.25
#